data_22d92705527493280af79cdd24079317
#
_entry.id   22d92705527493280af79cdd24079317
#
_cell.length_a   1.000
_cell.length_b   1.000
_cell.length_c   1.000
_cell.angle_alpha   90.00
_cell.angle_beta   90.00
_cell.angle_gamma   90.00
#
_symmetry.space_group_name_H-M   'P 1'
#
loop_
_entity.id
_entity.type
_entity.pdbx_description
1 polymer ?
#
loop_
_entity_poly.entity_id
_entity_poly.type
_entity_poly.pdbx_seq_one_letter_code
_entity_poly.pdbx_strand_id
1 'polypeptide(L)'
;MTTPPSPAQGSADHATRARSFDAAAAQYAAHRPSYPAALLDAVEDLTGRPLAGARVADVGAGTGISTALLHARGARVLAVEPGDGMAAQFRSSHPGIPLVRGNGNALPLADDSTDLLTYAQSWHWTDPHRSVPEALRVLRPGGALALWWNRDASDIEWIAEASRRAGRFFGIDIPAGKQRAARTELADPTGRLRFTRREVRWSRRIPVDSHLANIGSHSFLLVCPEDRRTAFLAQERDQLLKVFPDGIVEETYDVLLLVAGKP
;
A
#
# COMPACT_ATOMS: atom_id res chain seq x y z
N MET A 1 24.02 22.41 10.45
CA MET A 1 24.16 21.79 9.13
C MET A 1 24.14 20.27 9.34
N THR A 2 23.01 19.63 9.21
CA THR A 2 22.87 18.17 9.29
C THR A 2 23.17 17.61 7.89
N THR A 3 24.22 16.84 7.79
CA THR A 3 24.60 16.12 6.56
C THR A 3 23.45 15.22 6.12
N PRO A 4 23.01 15.23 4.86
CA PRO A 4 22.01 14.29 4.38
C PRO A 4 22.51 12.85 4.56
N PRO A 5 21.64 11.88 4.93
CA PRO A 5 22.04 10.50 5.11
C PRO A 5 22.63 9.94 3.82
N SER A 6 23.68 9.13 3.96
CA SER A 6 24.32 8.43 2.85
C SER A 6 23.31 7.52 2.12
N PRO A 7 23.37 7.36 0.79
CA PRO A 7 22.49 6.44 0.03
C PRO A 7 22.46 5.02 0.58
N ALA A 8 23.55 4.54 1.16
CA ALA A 8 23.63 3.22 1.80
C ALA A 8 22.83 3.11 3.11
N GLN A 9 22.74 4.20 3.89
CA GLN A 9 21.94 4.25 5.11
C GLN A 9 20.43 4.27 4.79
N GLY A 10 20.01 5.01 3.76
CA GLY A 10 18.64 5.01 3.30
C GLY A 10 18.18 3.63 2.82
N SER A 11 19.05 2.86 2.17
CA SER A 11 18.75 1.49 1.71
C SER A 11 18.63 0.49 2.87
N ALA A 12 19.47 0.60 3.91
CA ALA A 12 19.41 -0.26 5.09
C ALA A 12 18.14 0.01 5.92
N ASP A 13 17.77 1.27 6.11
CA ASP A 13 16.54 1.68 6.79
C ASP A 13 15.29 1.18 6.04
N HIS A 14 15.30 1.23 4.72
CA HIS A 14 14.22 0.77 3.87
C HIS A 14 14.03 -0.75 3.98
N ALA A 15 15.11 -1.54 3.92
CA ALA A 15 15.08 -2.99 4.09
C ALA A 15 14.64 -3.40 5.51
N THR A 16 15.02 -2.65 6.53
CA THR A 16 14.61 -2.88 7.92
C THR A 16 13.12 -2.63 8.11
N ARG A 17 12.59 -1.55 7.54
CA ARG A 17 11.14 -1.24 7.57
C ARG A 17 10.34 -2.29 6.80
N ALA A 18 10.81 -2.75 5.64
CA ALA A 18 10.13 -3.81 4.89
C ALA A 18 10.03 -5.11 5.72
N ARG A 19 11.10 -5.48 6.45
CA ARG A 19 11.12 -6.68 7.30
C ARG A 19 10.31 -6.55 8.59
N SER A 20 10.09 -5.32 9.10
CA SER A 20 9.29 -5.13 10.32
C SER A 20 7.84 -5.58 10.20
N PHE A 21 7.32 -5.67 8.97
CA PHE A 21 5.97 -6.17 8.72
C PHE A 21 5.80 -7.66 9.00
N ASP A 22 6.87 -8.48 8.86
CA ASP A 22 6.77 -9.93 9.09
C ASP A 22 6.34 -10.27 10.52
N ALA A 23 6.91 -9.57 11.51
CA ALA A 23 6.54 -9.76 12.91
C ALA A 23 5.14 -9.22 13.25
N ALA A 24 4.62 -8.26 12.50
CA ALA A 24 3.33 -7.61 12.72
C ALA A 24 2.22 -8.11 11.79
N ALA A 25 2.44 -9.20 11.02
CA ALA A 25 1.55 -9.64 9.96
C ALA A 25 0.10 -9.89 10.42
N ALA A 26 -0.11 -10.49 11.58
CA ALA A 26 -1.45 -10.74 12.13
C ALA A 26 -2.17 -9.43 12.50
N GLN A 27 -1.49 -8.48 13.16
CA GLN A 27 -2.03 -7.16 13.48
C GLN A 27 -2.34 -6.37 12.20
N TYR A 28 -1.44 -6.45 11.23
CA TYR A 28 -1.62 -5.84 9.90
C TYR A 28 -2.90 -6.35 9.23
N ALA A 29 -3.09 -7.67 9.16
CA ALA A 29 -4.25 -8.30 8.56
C ALA A 29 -5.57 -7.89 9.24
N ALA A 30 -5.57 -7.74 10.58
CA ALA A 30 -6.77 -7.46 11.35
C ALA A 30 -7.24 -5.99 11.26
N HIS A 31 -6.33 -5.03 11.09
CA HIS A 31 -6.66 -3.62 11.29
C HIS A 31 -6.43 -2.72 10.06
N ARG A 32 -5.62 -3.14 9.08
CA ARG A 32 -5.39 -2.34 7.87
C ARG A 32 -6.67 -2.11 7.09
N PRO A 33 -6.84 -0.92 6.50
CA PRO A 33 -7.98 -0.63 5.64
C PRO A 33 -7.96 -1.52 4.40
N SER A 34 -9.14 -1.97 4.00
CA SER A 34 -9.38 -2.60 2.70
C SER A 34 -9.45 -1.52 1.61
N TYR A 35 -10.09 -1.83 0.50
CA TYR A 35 -10.34 -0.90 -0.59
C TYR A 35 -11.82 -0.97 -1.00
N PRO A 36 -12.41 0.14 -1.51
CA PRO A 36 -13.78 0.15 -1.96
C PRO A 36 -13.94 -0.57 -3.30
N ALA A 37 -15.12 -1.12 -3.58
CA ALA A 37 -15.44 -1.73 -4.86
C ALA A 37 -15.20 -0.77 -6.05
N ALA A 38 -15.48 0.52 -5.85
CA ALA A 38 -15.24 1.58 -6.84
C ALA A 38 -13.77 1.69 -7.29
N LEU A 39 -12.79 1.21 -6.50
CA LEU A 39 -11.40 1.11 -6.95
C LEU A 39 -11.26 0.09 -8.07
N LEU A 40 -11.87 -1.09 -7.91
CA LEU A 40 -11.81 -2.14 -8.92
C LEU A 40 -12.59 -1.73 -10.18
N ASP A 41 -13.73 -1.06 -10.03
CA ASP A 41 -14.47 -0.45 -11.15
C ASP A 41 -13.57 0.53 -11.92
N ALA A 42 -12.82 1.37 -11.20
CA ALA A 42 -11.88 2.31 -11.80
C ALA A 42 -10.70 1.61 -12.52
N VAL A 43 -10.24 0.47 -12.01
CA VAL A 43 -9.21 -0.34 -12.68
C VAL A 43 -9.77 -0.91 -13.99
N GLU A 44 -10.97 -1.50 -13.97
CA GLU A 44 -11.64 -2.03 -15.16
C GLU A 44 -11.86 -0.94 -16.22
N ASP A 45 -12.35 0.23 -15.82
CA ASP A 45 -12.55 1.38 -16.70
C ASP A 45 -11.25 1.85 -17.38
N LEU A 46 -10.19 2.03 -16.59
CA LEU A 46 -8.92 2.55 -17.09
C LEU A 46 -8.14 1.54 -17.94
N THR A 47 -8.33 0.24 -17.67
CA THR A 47 -7.71 -0.83 -18.49
C THR A 47 -8.57 -1.19 -19.69
N GLY A 48 -9.83 -0.79 -19.73
CA GLY A 48 -10.81 -1.17 -20.74
C GLY A 48 -11.15 -2.66 -20.74
N ARG A 49 -10.98 -3.35 -19.60
CA ARG A 49 -11.12 -4.80 -19.48
C ARG A 49 -11.70 -5.21 -18.14
N PRO A 50 -12.59 -6.24 -18.11
CA PRO A 50 -13.07 -6.80 -16.85
C PRO A 50 -11.93 -7.53 -16.13
N LEU A 51 -11.97 -7.50 -14.80
CA LEU A 51 -11.10 -8.32 -13.95
C LEU A 51 -11.51 -9.80 -13.98
N ALA A 52 -12.79 -10.09 -14.19
CA ALA A 52 -13.29 -11.44 -14.27
C ALA A 52 -12.57 -12.25 -15.36
N GLY A 53 -11.94 -13.37 -14.97
CA GLY A 53 -11.16 -14.25 -15.85
C GLY A 53 -9.76 -13.75 -16.21
N ALA A 54 -9.41 -12.47 -15.89
CA ALA A 54 -8.09 -11.92 -16.15
C ALA A 54 -7.00 -12.61 -15.31
N ARG A 55 -5.82 -12.83 -15.90
CA ARG A 55 -4.62 -13.31 -15.20
C ARG A 55 -3.96 -12.14 -14.52
N VAL A 56 -4.08 -12.07 -13.21
CA VAL A 56 -3.56 -10.97 -12.39
C VAL A 56 -2.41 -11.46 -11.53
N ALA A 57 -1.29 -10.74 -11.50
CA ALA A 57 -0.28 -10.92 -10.48
C ALA A 57 -0.33 -9.72 -9.51
N ASP A 58 -0.61 -9.99 -8.23
CA ASP A 58 -0.62 -8.99 -7.16
C ASP A 58 0.73 -9.03 -6.43
N VAL A 59 1.55 -7.99 -6.61
CA VAL A 59 2.96 -7.97 -6.23
C VAL A 59 3.18 -7.17 -4.94
N GLY A 60 3.86 -7.79 -3.99
CA GLY A 60 3.91 -7.32 -2.60
C GLY A 60 2.54 -7.50 -1.95
N ALA A 61 1.97 -8.69 -2.16
CA ALA A 61 0.59 -9.00 -1.75
C ALA A 61 0.35 -8.89 -0.24
N GLY A 62 1.41 -8.94 0.55
CA GLY A 62 1.33 -8.86 2.01
C GLY A 62 0.46 -9.97 2.58
N THR A 63 -0.49 -9.59 3.41
CA THR A 63 -1.48 -10.53 4.00
C THR A 63 -2.67 -10.84 3.10
N GLY A 64 -2.72 -10.28 1.85
CA GLY A 64 -3.72 -10.62 0.84
C GLY A 64 -4.94 -9.71 0.77
N ILE A 65 -4.93 -8.52 1.39
CA ILE A 65 -6.10 -7.61 1.40
C ILE A 65 -6.55 -7.27 -0.03
N SER A 66 -5.63 -6.85 -0.89
CA SER A 66 -5.91 -6.54 -2.29
C SER A 66 -6.20 -7.79 -3.10
N THR A 67 -5.38 -8.82 -2.91
CA THR A 67 -5.50 -10.12 -3.60
C THR A 67 -6.88 -10.73 -3.44
N ALA A 68 -7.44 -10.72 -2.23
CA ALA A 68 -8.77 -11.24 -1.94
C ALA A 68 -9.87 -10.50 -2.71
N LEU A 69 -9.77 -9.17 -2.83
CA LEU A 69 -10.73 -8.35 -3.58
C LEU A 69 -10.67 -8.65 -5.09
N LEU A 70 -9.47 -8.75 -5.64
CA LEU A 70 -9.24 -9.11 -7.04
C LEU A 70 -9.80 -10.52 -7.33
N HIS A 71 -9.55 -11.47 -6.43
CA HIS A 71 -10.06 -12.83 -6.54
C HIS A 71 -11.60 -12.86 -6.45
N ALA A 72 -12.19 -12.14 -5.50
CA ALA A 72 -13.65 -12.02 -5.36
C ALA A 72 -14.31 -11.36 -6.58
N ARG A 73 -13.58 -10.47 -7.30
CA ARG A 73 -14.03 -9.87 -8.58
C ARG A 73 -13.96 -10.88 -9.76
N GLY A 74 -13.48 -12.12 -9.52
CA GLY A 74 -13.39 -13.19 -10.51
C GLY A 74 -12.08 -13.26 -11.27
N ALA A 75 -11.04 -12.52 -10.85
CA ALA A 75 -9.72 -12.61 -11.44
C ALA A 75 -9.02 -13.95 -11.07
N ARG A 76 -8.17 -14.44 -11.97
CA ARG A 76 -7.23 -15.54 -11.71
C ARG A 76 -5.96 -14.94 -11.10
N VAL A 77 -5.95 -14.81 -9.77
CA VAL A 77 -4.89 -14.09 -9.09
C VAL A 77 -3.76 -15.03 -8.66
N LEU A 78 -2.53 -14.62 -8.94
CA LEU A 78 -1.31 -15.14 -8.34
C LEU A 78 -0.71 -14.06 -7.44
N ALA A 79 -0.58 -14.33 -6.16
CA ALA A 79 0.10 -13.45 -5.23
C ALA A 79 1.62 -13.62 -5.31
N VAL A 80 2.37 -12.52 -5.28
CA VAL A 80 3.83 -12.49 -5.19
C VAL A 80 4.22 -11.73 -3.94
N GLU A 81 4.91 -12.38 -2.98
CA GLU A 81 5.25 -11.78 -1.68
C GLU A 81 6.69 -12.16 -1.26
N PRO A 82 7.56 -11.17 -0.94
CA PRO A 82 8.92 -11.45 -0.48
C PRO A 82 9.03 -11.80 1.02
N GLY A 83 8.12 -11.34 1.90
CA GLY A 83 8.19 -11.50 3.35
C GLY A 83 7.72 -12.89 3.81
N ASP A 84 8.46 -13.54 4.72
CA ASP A 84 8.10 -14.88 5.23
C ASP A 84 6.85 -14.83 6.11
N GLY A 85 6.79 -13.88 7.04
CA GLY A 85 5.67 -13.70 7.95
C GLY A 85 4.39 -13.28 7.24
N MET A 86 4.51 -12.34 6.28
CA MET A 86 3.39 -11.93 5.42
C MET A 86 2.86 -13.09 4.58
N ALA A 87 3.75 -13.87 3.95
CA ALA A 87 3.37 -15.03 3.14
C ALA A 87 2.73 -16.15 3.98
N ALA A 88 3.19 -16.37 5.22
CA ALA A 88 2.59 -17.31 6.14
C ALA A 88 1.17 -16.88 6.53
N GLN A 89 0.98 -15.61 6.88
CA GLN A 89 -0.33 -15.04 7.20
C GLN A 89 -1.28 -15.11 5.98
N PHE A 90 -0.77 -14.79 4.78
CA PHE A 90 -1.53 -14.90 3.53
C PHE A 90 -2.07 -16.33 3.34
N ARG A 91 -1.21 -17.35 3.43
CA ARG A 91 -1.62 -18.75 3.24
C ARG A 91 -2.66 -19.20 4.27
N SER A 92 -2.55 -18.71 5.50
CA SER A 92 -3.54 -18.99 6.54
C SER A 92 -4.90 -18.37 6.23
N SER A 93 -4.90 -17.12 5.74
CA SER A 93 -6.15 -16.36 5.49
C SER A 93 -6.78 -16.70 4.14
N HIS A 94 -5.98 -17.09 3.15
CA HIS A 94 -6.41 -17.31 1.75
C HIS A 94 -5.86 -18.62 1.16
N PRO A 95 -6.16 -19.79 1.76
CA PRO A 95 -5.57 -21.08 1.35
C PRO A 95 -5.89 -21.48 -0.09
N GLY A 96 -6.96 -20.94 -0.69
CA GLY A 96 -7.38 -21.19 -2.07
C GLY A 96 -6.72 -20.31 -3.13
N ILE A 97 -5.93 -19.30 -2.72
CA ILE A 97 -5.28 -18.38 -3.67
C ILE A 97 -3.79 -18.73 -3.76
N PRO A 98 -3.24 -19.00 -4.96
CA PRO A 98 -1.83 -19.35 -5.11
C PRO A 98 -0.93 -18.16 -4.74
N LEU A 99 0.18 -18.47 -4.06
CA LEU A 99 1.23 -17.52 -3.68
C LEU A 99 2.62 -18.07 -3.99
N VAL A 100 3.44 -17.26 -4.62
CA VAL A 100 4.87 -17.53 -4.86
C VAL A 100 5.74 -16.50 -4.12
N ARG A 101 6.95 -16.94 -3.73
CA ARG A 101 7.94 -16.05 -3.13
C ARG A 101 8.66 -15.28 -4.23
N GLY A 102 8.74 -13.97 -4.09
CA GLY A 102 9.39 -13.10 -5.06
C GLY A 102 9.22 -11.63 -4.72
N ASN A 103 9.89 -10.77 -5.46
CA ASN A 103 9.80 -9.32 -5.30
C ASN A 103 9.62 -8.62 -6.67
N GLY A 104 9.20 -7.36 -6.63
CA GLY A 104 8.87 -6.60 -7.83
C GLY A 104 10.07 -6.21 -8.71
N ASN A 105 11.30 -6.38 -8.24
CA ASN A 105 12.52 -6.08 -9.01
C ASN A 105 13.01 -7.27 -9.86
N ALA A 106 12.48 -8.48 -9.61
CA ALA A 106 12.76 -9.71 -10.33
C ALA A 106 11.56 -10.65 -10.12
N LEU A 107 10.58 -10.57 -10.99
CA LEU A 107 9.34 -11.34 -10.84
C LEU A 107 9.55 -12.81 -11.26
N PRO A 108 9.14 -13.78 -10.44
CA PRO A 108 9.22 -15.20 -10.77
C PRO A 108 8.10 -15.62 -11.73
N LEU A 109 7.93 -14.87 -12.80
CA LEU A 109 6.86 -15.02 -13.78
C LEU A 109 7.46 -15.07 -15.19
N ALA A 110 6.86 -15.82 -16.09
CA ALA A 110 7.26 -15.89 -17.49
C ALA A 110 6.94 -14.58 -18.23
N ASP A 111 7.63 -14.34 -19.34
CA ASP A 111 7.34 -13.24 -20.25
C ASP A 111 5.91 -13.35 -20.78
N ASP A 112 5.26 -12.21 -20.97
CA ASP A 112 3.92 -12.08 -21.56
C ASP A 112 2.84 -12.97 -20.89
N SER A 113 3.03 -13.29 -19.58
CA SER A 113 2.18 -14.26 -18.86
C SER A 113 0.96 -13.67 -18.16
N THR A 114 0.92 -12.35 -17.94
CA THR A 114 -0.13 -11.66 -17.16
C THR A 114 -0.90 -10.61 -17.97
N ASP A 115 -2.18 -10.45 -17.64
CA ASP A 115 -3.06 -9.44 -18.21
C ASP A 115 -2.95 -8.13 -17.43
N LEU A 116 -2.76 -8.24 -16.10
CA LEU A 116 -2.66 -7.11 -15.17
C LEU A 116 -1.62 -7.42 -14.09
N LEU A 117 -0.73 -6.48 -13.84
CA LEU A 117 0.11 -6.44 -12.64
C LEU A 117 -0.47 -5.39 -11.68
N THR A 118 -0.59 -5.76 -10.41
CA THR A 118 -1.06 -4.84 -9.37
C THR A 118 -0.02 -4.69 -8.26
N TYR A 119 0.10 -3.46 -7.74
CA TYR A 119 0.92 -3.13 -6.58
C TYR A 119 0.07 -2.27 -5.63
N ALA A 120 -0.52 -2.94 -4.65
CA ALA A 120 -1.32 -2.30 -3.59
C ALA A 120 -0.41 -1.89 -2.44
N GLN A 121 -0.14 -0.62 -2.26
CA GLN A 121 0.78 -0.09 -1.23
C GLN A 121 2.21 -0.63 -1.29
N SER A 122 2.64 -1.23 -2.40
CA SER A 122 3.90 -1.99 -2.44
C SER A 122 4.94 -1.45 -3.43
N TRP A 123 4.55 -0.67 -4.43
CA TRP A 123 5.47 -0.15 -5.46
C TRP A 123 6.65 0.64 -4.90
N HIS A 124 6.44 1.42 -3.84
CA HIS A 124 7.48 2.21 -3.20
C HIS A 124 8.55 1.38 -2.46
N TRP A 125 8.36 0.06 -2.37
CA TRP A 125 9.36 -0.89 -1.87
C TRP A 125 10.25 -1.45 -2.98
N THR A 126 10.01 -1.10 -4.24
CA THR A 126 10.79 -1.54 -5.39
C THR A 126 11.78 -0.47 -5.86
N ASP A 127 12.69 -0.87 -6.71
CA ASP A 127 13.53 0.02 -7.52
C ASP A 127 12.86 0.17 -8.91
N PRO A 128 12.30 1.33 -9.26
CA PRO A 128 11.62 1.51 -10.54
C PRO A 128 12.49 1.26 -11.77
N HIS A 129 13.81 1.44 -11.67
CA HIS A 129 14.74 1.11 -12.75
C HIS A 129 14.81 -0.39 -13.04
N ARG A 130 14.41 -1.23 -12.09
CA ARG A 130 14.33 -2.68 -12.22
C ARG A 130 12.89 -3.16 -12.39
N SER A 131 11.95 -2.63 -11.59
CA SER A 131 10.56 -3.10 -11.58
C SER A 131 9.77 -2.66 -12.82
N VAL A 132 10.10 -1.51 -13.46
CA VAL A 132 9.47 -1.12 -14.73
C VAL A 132 9.83 -2.08 -15.88
N PRO A 133 11.12 -2.41 -16.13
CA PRO A 133 11.46 -3.45 -17.11
C PRO A 133 10.81 -4.80 -16.82
N GLU A 134 10.76 -5.24 -15.55
CA GLU A 134 10.12 -6.49 -15.15
C GLU A 134 8.61 -6.47 -15.40
N ALA A 135 7.93 -5.37 -15.07
CA ALA A 135 6.52 -5.21 -15.37
C ALA A 135 6.25 -5.32 -16.87
N LEU A 136 7.06 -4.64 -17.69
CA LEU A 136 6.94 -4.71 -19.14
C LEU A 136 7.27 -6.09 -19.72
N ARG A 137 8.18 -6.84 -19.12
CA ARG A 137 8.49 -8.23 -19.52
C ARG A 137 7.32 -9.17 -19.27
N VAL A 138 6.75 -9.10 -18.08
CA VAL A 138 5.73 -10.06 -17.61
C VAL A 138 4.34 -9.78 -18.18
N LEU A 139 4.01 -8.50 -18.41
CA LEU A 139 2.74 -8.11 -19.02
C LEU A 139 2.71 -8.55 -20.49
N ARG A 140 1.63 -9.20 -20.92
CA ARG A 140 1.40 -9.48 -22.35
C ARG A 140 1.15 -8.19 -23.15
N PRO A 141 1.28 -8.20 -24.47
CA PRO A 141 0.84 -7.08 -25.30
C PRO A 141 -0.59 -6.64 -24.97
N GLY A 142 -0.78 -5.35 -24.73
CA GLY A 142 -2.04 -4.78 -24.28
C GLY A 142 -2.43 -5.13 -22.84
N GLY A 143 -1.54 -5.70 -22.02
CA GLY A 143 -1.68 -5.81 -20.57
C GLY A 143 -1.44 -4.46 -19.88
N ALA A 144 -1.72 -4.36 -18.59
CA ALA A 144 -1.60 -3.12 -17.83
C ALA A 144 -0.92 -3.29 -16.47
N LEU A 145 -0.25 -2.24 -16.02
CA LEU A 145 0.26 -2.06 -14.67
C LEU A 145 -0.67 -1.12 -13.91
N ALA A 146 -1.14 -1.55 -12.73
CA ALA A 146 -1.96 -0.74 -11.83
C ALA A 146 -1.30 -0.60 -10.46
N LEU A 147 -1.12 0.62 -10.02
CA LEU A 147 -0.51 0.96 -8.72
C LEU A 147 -1.53 1.73 -7.90
N TRP A 148 -1.70 1.40 -6.59
CA TRP A 148 -2.58 2.20 -5.76
C TRP A 148 -2.14 2.30 -4.30
N TRP A 149 -2.58 3.40 -3.69
CA TRP A 149 -2.31 3.72 -2.28
C TRP A 149 -3.54 4.31 -1.62
N ASN A 150 -3.96 3.76 -0.47
CA ASN A 150 -4.80 4.48 0.47
C ASN A 150 -3.97 5.65 1.04
N ARG A 151 -4.50 6.84 0.96
CA ARG A 151 -3.93 8.04 1.56
C ARG A 151 -4.98 8.66 2.46
N ASP A 152 -4.56 9.16 3.60
CA ASP A 152 -5.43 9.90 4.50
C ASP A 152 -6.00 11.14 3.79
N ALA A 153 -7.30 11.38 3.93
CA ALA A 153 -7.99 12.54 3.36
C ALA A 153 -7.63 13.80 4.15
N SER A 154 -6.50 14.41 3.81
CA SER A 154 -5.90 15.55 4.54
C SER A 154 -6.68 16.86 4.44
N ASP A 155 -7.75 16.91 3.68
CA ASP A 155 -8.74 18.01 3.67
C ASP A 155 -9.76 17.91 4.82
N ILE A 156 -9.80 16.79 5.54
CA ILE A 156 -10.60 16.61 6.75
C ILE A 156 -9.75 17.04 7.95
N GLU A 157 -10.27 18.02 8.73
CA GLU A 157 -9.48 18.72 9.75
C GLU A 157 -8.90 17.79 10.81
N TRP A 158 -9.68 16.84 11.36
CA TRP A 158 -9.16 15.93 12.39
C TRP A 158 -8.02 15.04 11.87
N ILE A 159 -8.08 14.62 10.59
CA ILE A 159 -7.07 13.80 9.91
C ILE A 159 -5.79 14.64 9.69
N ALA A 160 -5.96 15.88 9.22
CA ALA A 160 -4.85 16.80 9.05
C ALA A 160 -4.15 17.10 10.39
N GLU A 161 -4.93 17.30 11.46
CA GLU A 161 -4.39 17.57 12.79
C GLU A 161 -3.68 16.32 13.38
N ALA A 162 -4.22 15.12 13.21
CA ALA A 162 -3.56 13.87 13.60
C ALA A 162 -2.19 13.73 12.90
N SER A 163 -2.13 14.03 11.60
CA SER A 163 -0.87 14.03 10.84
C SER A 163 0.12 15.06 11.38
N ARG A 164 -0.34 16.28 11.70
CA ARG A 164 0.51 17.34 12.32
C ARG A 164 1.02 16.91 13.70
N ARG A 165 0.18 16.27 14.54
CA ARG A 165 0.59 15.75 15.86
C ARG A 165 1.65 14.66 15.72
N ALA A 166 1.46 13.71 14.81
CA ALA A 166 2.45 12.68 14.53
C ALA A 166 3.79 13.29 14.07
N GLY A 167 3.73 14.26 13.15
CA GLY A 167 4.92 15.00 12.69
C GLY A 167 5.68 15.66 13.85
N ARG A 168 4.98 16.38 14.73
CA ARG A 168 5.58 17.02 15.92
C ARG A 168 6.18 16.00 16.89
N PHE A 169 5.47 14.89 17.16
CA PHE A 169 5.90 13.89 18.12
C PHE A 169 7.16 13.14 17.66
N PHE A 170 7.24 12.83 16.38
CA PHE A 170 8.37 12.07 15.81
C PHE A 170 9.46 12.97 15.21
N GLY A 171 9.27 14.29 15.17
CA GLY A 171 10.21 15.22 14.55
C GLY A 171 10.32 15.02 13.04
N ILE A 172 9.25 14.60 12.39
CA ILE A 172 9.17 14.34 10.95
C ILE A 172 8.38 15.48 10.32
N ASP A 173 8.97 16.12 9.30
CA ASP A 173 8.20 17.03 8.45
C ASP A 173 7.27 16.19 7.56
N ILE A 174 5.97 16.23 7.84
CA ILE A 174 4.94 15.58 7.01
C ILE A 174 4.41 16.67 6.07
N PRO A 175 4.88 16.75 4.81
CA PRO A 175 4.48 17.81 3.91
C PRO A 175 2.99 17.71 3.59
N ALA A 176 2.21 18.68 4.01
CA ALA A 176 0.82 18.81 3.64
C ALA A 176 0.70 19.03 2.11
N GLY A 177 0.05 18.13 1.40
CA GLY A 177 -0.46 18.32 0.02
C GLY A 177 0.53 18.22 -1.13
N LYS A 178 1.81 18.53 -0.99
CA LYS A 178 2.79 18.55 -2.11
C LYS A 178 3.29 17.17 -2.57
N GLN A 179 3.23 16.15 -1.74
CA GLN A 179 3.60 14.76 -2.12
C GLN A 179 2.61 14.09 -3.09
N ARG A 180 1.49 14.70 -3.37
CA ARG A 180 0.47 14.15 -4.28
C ARG A 180 0.95 14.10 -5.74
N ALA A 181 1.70 15.09 -6.23
CA ALA A 181 2.23 15.13 -7.58
C ALA A 181 3.45 14.22 -7.77
N ALA A 182 4.35 14.19 -6.79
CA ALA A 182 5.62 13.50 -6.86
C ALA A 182 5.53 11.97 -7.08
N ARG A 183 4.44 11.31 -6.66
CA ARG A 183 4.32 9.85 -6.80
C ARG A 183 4.11 9.37 -8.23
N THR A 184 3.50 10.16 -9.09
CA THR A 184 3.33 9.81 -10.51
C THR A 184 4.66 9.87 -11.25
N GLU A 185 5.46 10.91 -10.98
CA GLU A 185 6.81 11.06 -11.56
C GLU A 185 7.78 10.03 -11.00
N LEU A 186 7.65 9.67 -9.71
CA LEU A 186 8.46 8.64 -9.06
C LEU A 186 8.04 7.21 -9.43
N ALA A 187 6.84 7.01 -9.98
CA ALA A 187 6.38 5.67 -10.35
C ALA A 187 7.17 5.10 -11.53
N ASP A 188 7.57 5.95 -12.47
CA ASP A 188 8.47 5.57 -13.57
C ASP A 188 9.44 6.71 -13.91
N PRO A 189 10.60 6.78 -13.27
CA PRO A 189 11.66 7.74 -13.61
C PRO A 189 12.32 7.42 -14.96
N THR A 190 12.04 6.27 -15.56
CA THR A 190 12.58 5.88 -16.89
C THR A 190 11.77 6.45 -18.05
N GLY A 191 10.56 6.93 -17.79
CA GLY A 191 9.67 7.53 -18.79
C GLY A 191 9.08 6.52 -19.79
N ARG A 192 9.16 5.21 -19.52
CA ARG A 192 8.68 4.13 -20.43
C ARG A 192 7.18 3.90 -20.32
N LEU A 193 6.53 4.34 -19.22
CA LEU A 193 5.13 4.15 -18.93
C LEU A 193 4.39 5.48 -18.85
N ARG A 194 3.22 5.54 -19.47
CA ARG A 194 2.33 6.70 -19.36
C ARG A 194 1.18 6.36 -18.43
N PHE A 195 1.21 6.90 -17.23
CA PHE A 195 0.18 6.67 -16.23
C PHE A 195 -1.02 7.59 -16.41
N THR A 196 -2.21 6.99 -16.47
CA THR A 196 -3.47 7.68 -16.20
C THR A 196 -3.75 7.62 -14.71
N ARG A 197 -4.13 8.76 -14.12
CA ARG A 197 -4.40 8.92 -12.69
C ARG A 197 -5.89 9.01 -12.43
N ARG A 198 -6.35 8.33 -11.36
CA ARG A 198 -7.68 8.49 -10.78
C ARG A 198 -7.59 8.53 -9.26
N GLU A 199 -8.49 9.25 -8.62
CA GLU A 199 -8.65 9.23 -7.15
C GLU A 199 -10.04 8.70 -6.82
N VAL A 200 -10.10 7.80 -5.82
CA VAL A 200 -11.34 7.20 -5.33
C VAL A 200 -11.44 7.45 -3.83
N ARG A 201 -12.39 8.29 -3.43
CA ARG A 201 -12.65 8.57 -2.00
C ARG A 201 -13.58 7.52 -1.42
N TRP A 202 -13.27 7.10 -0.18
CA TRP A 202 -14.11 6.20 0.60
C TRP A 202 -13.88 6.38 2.09
N SER A 203 -14.82 5.90 2.89
CA SER A 203 -14.73 5.97 4.36
C SER A 203 -15.12 4.63 4.97
N ARG A 204 -14.66 4.41 6.21
CA ARG A 204 -15.14 3.33 7.08
C ARG A 204 -15.30 3.82 8.51
N ARG A 205 -16.26 3.26 9.25
CA ARG A 205 -16.46 3.54 10.65
C ARG A 205 -15.94 2.35 11.47
N ILE A 206 -15.01 2.62 12.38
CA ILE A 206 -14.36 1.59 13.20
C ILE A 206 -14.17 2.07 14.63
N PRO A 207 -14.08 1.14 15.61
CA PRO A 207 -13.72 1.51 16.98
C PRO A 207 -12.36 2.22 17.05
N VAL A 208 -12.22 3.17 17.98
CA VAL A 208 -10.97 3.92 18.22
C VAL A 208 -9.79 2.99 18.45
N ASP A 209 -9.98 1.85 19.12
CA ASP A 209 -8.91 0.87 19.33
C ASP A 209 -8.43 0.22 18.05
N SER A 210 -9.34 -0.05 17.11
CA SER A 210 -8.99 -0.57 15.79
C SER A 210 -8.26 0.47 14.95
N HIS A 211 -8.64 1.75 15.06
CA HIS A 211 -7.93 2.85 14.41
C HIS A 211 -6.49 2.99 14.95
N LEU A 212 -6.31 2.96 16.27
CA LEU A 212 -5.00 3.02 16.91
C LEU A 212 -4.13 1.81 16.55
N ALA A 213 -4.72 0.61 16.47
CA ALA A 213 -4.02 -0.59 16.02
C ALA A 213 -3.61 -0.51 14.54
N ASN A 214 -4.44 0.10 13.67
CA ASN A 214 -4.08 0.41 12.29
C ASN A 214 -2.87 1.36 12.24
N ILE A 215 -2.92 2.50 12.95
CA ILE A 215 -1.79 3.44 13.05
C ILE A 215 -0.54 2.72 13.54
N GLY A 216 -0.64 1.94 14.63
CA GLY A 216 0.46 1.18 15.23
C GLY A 216 1.13 0.18 14.29
N SER A 217 0.44 -0.23 13.22
CA SER A 217 0.98 -1.12 12.17
C SER A 217 1.75 -0.40 11.05
N HIS A 218 1.88 0.93 11.11
CA HIS A 218 2.69 1.67 10.14
C HIS A 218 4.18 1.44 10.36
N SER A 219 4.94 1.30 9.25
CA SER A 219 6.36 0.93 9.30
C SER A 219 7.21 1.80 10.20
N PHE A 220 6.94 3.11 10.28
CA PHE A 220 7.69 4.03 11.12
C PHE A 220 7.40 3.81 12.63
N LEU A 221 6.19 3.35 12.99
CA LEU A 221 5.85 3.00 14.36
C LEU A 221 6.34 1.59 14.75
N LEU A 222 6.40 0.66 13.81
CA LEU A 222 6.93 -0.68 14.06
C LEU A 222 8.42 -0.67 14.41
N VAL A 223 9.20 0.30 13.89
CA VAL A 223 10.63 0.47 14.21
C VAL A 223 10.88 1.46 15.36
N CYS A 224 9.83 2.09 15.90
CA CYS A 224 9.92 3.00 17.02
C CYS A 224 10.10 2.24 18.36
N PRO A 225 10.87 2.74 19.33
CA PRO A 225 10.91 2.19 20.68
C PRO A 225 9.51 2.04 21.27
N GLU A 226 9.27 0.94 22.00
CA GLU A 226 7.93 0.56 22.46
C GLU A 226 7.30 1.57 23.41
N ASP A 227 8.10 2.15 24.29
CA ASP A 227 7.68 3.20 25.23
C ASP A 227 7.19 4.46 24.47
N ARG A 228 7.93 4.90 23.46
CA ARG A 228 7.53 6.03 22.62
C ARG A 228 6.28 5.74 21.81
N ARG A 229 6.18 4.53 21.23
CA ARG A 229 5.00 4.09 20.48
C ARG A 229 3.77 4.10 21.37
N THR A 230 3.86 3.51 22.56
CA THR A 230 2.77 3.44 23.53
C THR A 230 2.34 4.83 23.99
N ALA A 231 3.28 5.72 24.30
CA ALA A 231 2.99 7.09 24.68
C ALA A 231 2.26 7.86 23.57
N PHE A 232 2.71 7.71 22.30
CA PHE A 232 2.06 8.34 21.17
C PHE A 232 0.62 7.85 20.98
N LEU A 233 0.40 6.52 21.01
CA LEU A 233 -0.94 5.95 20.82
C LEU A 233 -1.90 6.33 21.95
N ALA A 234 -1.42 6.43 23.20
CA ALA A 234 -2.23 6.91 24.32
C ALA A 234 -2.64 8.38 24.13
N GLN A 235 -1.71 9.25 23.73
CA GLN A 235 -2.00 10.66 23.42
C GLN A 235 -3.00 10.79 22.27
N GLU A 236 -2.84 10.01 21.19
CA GLU A 236 -3.78 10.03 20.06
C GLU A 236 -5.17 9.54 20.47
N ARG A 237 -5.27 8.52 21.32
CA ARG A 237 -6.56 8.07 21.90
C ARG A 237 -7.33 9.22 22.55
N ASP A 238 -6.66 9.98 23.42
CA ASP A 238 -7.29 11.10 24.12
C ASP A 238 -7.77 12.19 23.16
N GLN A 239 -7.03 12.44 22.07
CA GLN A 239 -7.44 13.41 21.06
C GLN A 239 -8.60 12.90 20.20
N LEU A 240 -8.58 11.62 19.82
CA LEU A 240 -9.66 11.00 19.06
C LEU A 240 -10.97 10.98 19.81
N LEU A 241 -10.96 10.66 21.12
CA LEU A 241 -12.17 10.67 21.96
C LEU A 241 -12.79 12.05 22.15
N LYS A 242 -12.03 13.14 21.96
CA LYS A 242 -12.60 14.51 21.92
C LYS A 242 -13.39 14.76 20.63
N VAL A 243 -12.95 14.16 19.51
CA VAL A 243 -13.61 14.30 18.21
C VAL A 243 -14.75 13.29 18.07
N PHE A 244 -14.54 12.07 18.57
CA PHE A 244 -15.44 10.93 18.48
C PHE A 244 -15.79 10.42 19.89
N PRO A 245 -16.67 11.11 20.65
CA PRO A 245 -16.97 10.74 22.04
C PRO A 245 -17.72 9.41 22.16
N ASP A 246 -18.32 8.91 21.08
CA ASP A 246 -18.92 7.58 20.98
C ASP A 246 -17.87 6.46 20.77
N GLY A 247 -16.58 6.81 20.62
CA GLY A 247 -15.50 5.88 20.38
C GLY A 247 -15.47 5.26 18.99
N ILE A 248 -16.25 5.79 18.02
CA ILE A 248 -16.31 5.30 16.64
C ILE A 248 -15.67 6.34 15.70
N VAL A 249 -14.51 6.01 15.18
CA VAL A 249 -13.74 6.86 14.27
C VAL A 249 -14.25 6.63 12.83
N GLU A 250 -14.52 7.71 12.12
CA GLU A 250 -14.76 7.68 10.68
C GLU A 250 -13.45 7.96 9.94
N GLU A 251 -12.76 6.89 9.54
CA GLU A 251 -11.57 6.99 8.68
C GLU A 251 -11.98 7.27 7.25
N THR A 252 -11.44 8.33 6.67
CA THR A 252 -11.64 8.68 5.25
C THR A 252 -10.31 8.62 4.51
N TYR A 253 -10.33 7.98 3.35
CA TYR A 253 -9.18 7.77 2.49
C TYR A 253 -9.43 8.26 1.07
N ASP A 254 -8.38 8.81 0.46
CA ASP A 254 -8.28 9.00 -0.99
C ASP A 254 -7.38 7.90 -1.56
N VAL A 255 -7.95 6.95 -2.29
CA VAL A 255 -7.14 5.97 -3.01
C VAL A 255 -6.58 6.63 -4.26
N LEU A 256 -5.27 6.81 -4.31
CA LEU A 256 -4.58 7.18 -5.54
C LEU A 256 -4.42 5.93 -6.39
N LEU A 257 -5.00 5.90 -7.58
CA LEU A 257 -4.82 4.87 -8.61
C LEU A 257 -4.02 5.44 -9.77
N LEU A 258 -3.00 4.71 -10.19
CA LEU A 258 -2.22 4.96 -11.42
C LEU A 258 -2.29 3.71 -12.28
N VAL A 259 -2.67 3.86 -13.55
CA VAL A 259 -2.75 2.76 -14.53
C VAL A 259 -1.96 3.12 -15.77
N ALA A 260 -1.11 2.20 -16.24
CA ALA A 260 -0.38 2.33 -17.50
C ALA A 260 -0.51 1.04 -18.30
N GLY A 261 -0.87 1.15 -19.59
CA GLY A 261 -0.83 0.02 -20.52
C GLY A 261 0.60 -0.31 -20.95
N LYS A 262 0.88 -1.59 -21.23
CA LYS A 262 2.11 -1.98 -21.93
C LYS A 262 2.03 -1.41 -23.36
N PRO A 263 3.04 -0.63 -23.81
CA PRO A 263 3.10 -0.05 -25.15
C PRO A 263 3.02 -1.09 -26.25
#